data_9cfecaffdf4fb37a4bbc91db3d3dce23
#
_entry.id   9cfecaffdf4fb37a4bbc91db3d3dce23
#
_cell.length_a   1.000
_cell.length_b   1.000
_cell.length_c   1.000
_cell.angle_alpha   90.00
_cell.angle_beta   90.00
_cell.angle_gamma   90.00
#
_symmetry.space_group_name_H-M   'P 1'
#
loop_
_entity.id
_entity.type
_entity.pdbx_description
1 polymer ?
#
loop_
_entity_poly.entity_id
_entity_poly.type
_entity_poly.pdbx_seq_one_letter_code
_entity_poly.pdbx_strand_id
1 'polypeptide(L)'
;KEVFPLIKDNKVWMGYSIHSGDREFGVPDEYPLEASGTRIDENGKKYIRVKGVRWYTNIDHGHRHSAKNFMTMADNIKFSKHKEVHGRPYLHFDNFDAIEVPYTDAIPCDYEGMMGVPISFLDKYCPEQFEIMGITKTWFGMANKVYPKQIQVSKTGIKTIVTKLNDGPVIELDGPLDGEVYYIVDGKYYTQAYARILIRKK
;
A
#
# COMPACT_ATOMS: atom_id res chain seq x y z
N LYS A 1 -9.75 8.17 5.25
CA LYS A 1 -10.74 7.27 5.86
C LYS A 1 -12.06 7.32 5.09
N GLU A 2 -12.55 8.48 4.72
CA GLU A 2 -13.89 8.70 4.13
C GLU A 2 -14.02 8.13 2.71
N VAL A 3 -13.00 8.26 1.88
CA VAL A 3 -13.02 7.82 0.47
C VAL A 3 -12.88 6.31 0.32
N PHE A 4 -12.11 5.64 1.19
CA PHE A 4 -11.80 4.23 1.02
C PHE A 4 -13.05 3.30 1.09
N PRO A 5 -14.04 3.51 1.97
CA PRO A 5 -15.29 2.73 1.92
C PRO A 5 -16.00 2.83 0.57
N LEU A 6 -16.00 3.99 -0.07
CA LEU A 6 -16.59 4.17 -1.41
C LEU A 6 -15.81 3.39 -2.49
N ILE A 7 -14.48 3.33 -2.38
CA ILE A 7 -13.64 2.52 -3.26
C ILE A 7 -13.95 1.03 -3.07
N LYS A 8 -14.00 0.56 -1.81
CA LYS A 8 -14.34 -0.81 -1.48
C LYS A 8 -15.71 -1.21 -2.03
N ASP A 9 -16.70 -0.35 -1.86
CA ASP A 9 -18.07 -0.58 -2.33
C ASP A 9 -18.24 -0.37 -3.84
N ASN A 10 -17.15 -0.15 -4.56
CA ASN A 10 -17.13 0.10 -6.00
C ASN A 10 -18.03 1.28 -6.42
N LYS A 11 -18.14 2.31 -5.58
CA LYS A 11 -18.89 3.56 -5.83
C LYS A 11 -18.01 4.66 -6.41
N VAL A 12 -16.71 4.59 -6.13
CA VAL A 12 -15.69 5.51 -6.61
C VAL A 12 -14.44 4.71 -6.94
N TRP A 13 -13.78 5.06 -8.02
CA TRP A 13 -12.55 4.42 -8.49
C TRP A 13 -11.54 5.43 -8.98
N MET A 14 -10.31 4.98 -9.23
CA MET A 14 -9.26 5.85 -9.74
C MET A 14 -9.57 6.26 -11.18
N GLY A 15 -9.46 7.55 -11.45
CA GLY A 15 -9.64 8.09 -12.79
C GLY A 15 -8.50 7.72 -13.73
N TYR A 16 -8.81 7.59 -15.00
CA TYR A 16 -7.83 7.28 -16.05
C TYR A 16 -6.98 8.52 -16.41
N SER A 17 -5.76 8.28 -16.88
CA SER A 17 -4.80 9.25 -17.43
C SER A 17 -3.95 10.06 -16.43
N ILE A 18 -4.23 10.04 -15.14
CA ILE A 18 -3.34 10.63 -14.12
C ILE A 18 -2.79 9.50 -13.24
N HIS A 19 -1.78 8.83 -13.74
CA HIS A 19 -1.24 7.64 -13.10
C HIS A 19 -0.41 7.92 -11.85
N SER A 20 0.39 8.91 -11.87
CA SER A 20 1.19 9.38 -10.73
C SER A 20 1.97 10.60 -11.15
N GLY A 21 2.35 11.38 -10.22
CA GLY A 21 3.26 12.49 -10.43
C GLY A 21 2.85 13.70 -9.64
N ASP A 22 3.74 14.62 -9.70
CA ASP A 22 3.57 15.90 -9.07
C ASP A 22 2.68 16.77 -9.96
N ARG A 23 1.79 17.53 -9.33
CA ARG A 23 0.93 18.50 -10.01
C ARG A 23 1.11 19.87 -9.38
N GLU A 24 1.09 20.89 -10.22
CA GLU A 24 1.05 22.27 -9.78
C GLU A 24 -0.38 22.78 -9.77
N PHE A 25 -0.72 23.47 -8.69
CA PHE A 25 -2.00 24.11 -8.51
C PHE A 25 -1.81 25.59 -8.28
N GLY A 26 -2.54 26.44 -9.02
CA GLY A 26 -2.62 27.86 -8.72
C GLY A 26 -3.32 28.05 -7.37
N VAL A 27 -2.77 28.93 -6.55
CA VAL A 27 -3.32 29.26 -5.23
C VAL A 27 -3.59 30.76 -5.14
N PRO A 28 -4.48 31.19 -4.22
CA PRO A 28 -4.74 32.61 -3.98
C PRO A 28 -3.48 33.38 -3.55
N ASP A 29 -3.50 34.70 -3.75
CA ASP A 29 -2.34 35.55 -3.44
C ASP A 29 -1.97 35.57 -1.96
N GLU A 30 -2.95 35.42 -1.07
CA GLU A 30 -2.80 35.33 0.38
C GLU A 30 -2.28 33.97 0.87
N TYR A 31 -2.16 32.98 -0.03
CA TYR A 31 -1.68 31.65 0.36
C TYR A 31 -0.22 31.71 0.83
N PRO A 32 0.13 31.16 2.00
CA PRO A 32 1.51 31.21 2.51
C PRO A 32 2.42 30.32 1.67
N LEU A 33 3.50 30.91 1.13
CA LEU A 33 4.50 30.19 0.30
C LEU A 33 5.74 29.76 1.09
N GLU A 34 5.59 29.29 2.30
CA GLU A 34 6.73 28.85 3.15
C GLU A 34 7.19 27.41 2.86
N ALA A 35 6.41 26.63 2.11
CA ALA A 35 6.71 25.23 1.83
C ALA A 35 7.63 25.08 0.60
N SER A 36 8.49 24.05 0.62
CA SER A 36 9.24 23.65 -0.55
C SER A 36 8.32 23.24 -1.71
N GLY A 37 8.62 23.64 -2.92
CA GLY A 37 7.80 23.34 -4.10
C GLY A 37 6.79 24.44 -4.46
N THR A 38 6.93 25.61 -3.88
CA THR A 38 6.20 26.82 -4.30
C THR A 38 6.96 27.59 -5.36
N ARG A 39 6.26 28.22 -6.29
CA ARG A 39 6.81 29.16 -7.25
C ARG A 39 5.84 30.28 -7.58
N ILE A 40 6.39 31.37 -8.10
CA ILE A 40 5.62 32.50 -8.67
C ILE A 40 5.99 32.55 -10.16
N ASP A 41 4.99 32.67 -11.04
CA ASP A 41 5.21 32.81 -12.48
C ASP A 41 5.55 34.28 -12.87
N GLU A 42 5.79 34.51 -14.16
CA GLU A 42 6.13 35.82 -14.71
C GLU A 42 5.01 36.87 -14.52
N ASN A 43 3.78 36.43 -14.29
CA ASN A 43 2.61 37.28 -14.07
C ASN A 43 2.32 37.48 -12.56
N GLY A 44 3.21 37.01 -11.68
CA GLY A 44 3.03 37.10 -10.23
C GLY A 44 2.08 36.07 -9.62
N LYS A 45 1.56 35.11 -10.42
CA LYS A 45 0.64 34.09 -9.94
C LYS A 45 1.38 33.01 -9.16
N LYS A 46 0.85 32.68 -7.99
CA LYS A 46 1.44 31.70 -7.06
C LYS A 46 0.97 30.27 -7.36
N TYR A 47 1.89 29.32 -7.25
CA TYR A 47 1.63 27.89 -7.44
C TYR A 47 2.26 27.06 -6.33
N ILE A 48 1.61 25.97 -5.99
CA ILE A 48 2.16 24.91 -5.14
C ILE A 48 2.29 23.62 -5.92
N ARG A 49 3.37 22.88 -5.68
CA ARG A 49 3.58 21.55 -6.24
C ARG A 49 3.20 20.49 -5.22
N VAL A 50 2.18 19.69 -5.52
CA VAL A 50 1.70 18.59 -4.67
C VAL A 50 2.18 17.28 -5.28
N LYS A 51 2.88 16.48 -4.47
CA LYS A 51 3.45 15.18 -4.89
C LYS A 51 2.38 14.09 -4.83
N GLY A 52 2.47 13.16 -5.78
CA GLY A 52 1.66 11.93 -5.77
C GLY A 52 0.16 12.16 -5.88
N VAL A 53 -0.28 13.19 -6.59
CA VAL A 53 -1.70 13.51 -6.77
C VAL A 53 -2.43 12.38 -7.48
N ARG A 54 -3.57 12.00 -6.92
CA ARG A 54 -4.52 11.04 -7.49
C ARG A 54 -5.89 11.69 -7.53
N TRP A 55 -6.69 11.31 -8.52
CA TRP A 55 -8.09 11.70 -8.56
C TRP A 55 -9.00 10.48 -8.66
N TYR A 56 -10.16 10.59 -8.10
CA TYR A 56 -11.18 9.54 -8.07
C TYR A 56 -12.46 10.05 -8.71
N THR A 57 -13.20 9.14 -9.33
CA THR A 57 -14.42 9.44 -10.06
C THR A 57 -15.45 8.33 -9.88
N ASN A 58 -16.69 8.64 -10.10
CA ASN A 58 -17.80 7.69 -10.28
C ASN A 58 -18.23 7.58 -11.75
N ILE A 59 -17.56 8.29 -12.67
CA ILE A 59 -17.79 8.16 -14.11
C ILE A 59 -17.07 6.92 -14.60
N ASP A 60 -17.83 5.98 -15.17
CA ASP A 60 -17.28 4.74 -15.68
C ASP A 60 -16.39 4.97 -16.92
N HIS A 61 -15.35 4.15 -17.04
CA HIS A 61 -14.42 4.18 -18.17
C HIS A 61 -13.92 2.77 -18.49
N GLY A 62 -13.77 2.45 -19.77
CA GLY A 62 -13.43 1.10 -20.24
C GLY A 62 -12.10 0.56 -19.73
N HIS A 63 -11.17 1.44 -19.32
CA HIS A 63 -9.87 1.01 -18.79
C HIS A 63 -9.97 0.17 -17.51
N ARG A 64 -10.91 0.47 -16.61
CA ARG A 64 -11.12 -0.29 -15.38
C ARG A 64 -11.70 -1.69 -15.62
N HIS A 65 -12.29 -1.94 -16.77
CA HIS A 65 -12.84 -3.24 -17.19
C HIS A 65 -11.86 -4.06 -18.02
N SER A 66 -10.64 -3.54 -18.22
CA SER A 66 -9.59 -4.26 -18.93
C SER A 66 -8.92 -5.26 -18.02
N ALA A 67 -9.24 -6.53 -18.18
CA ALA A 67 -8.62 -7.63 -17.44
C ALA A 67 -7.10 -7.60 -17.58
N LYS A 68 -6.39 -7.87 -16.49
CA LYS A 68 -4.93 -7.95 -16.45
C LYS A 68 -4.51 -9.41 -16.42
N ASN A 69 -3.46 -9.73 -17.19
CA ASN A 69 -2.84 -11.05 -17.15
C ASN A 69 -1.80 -11.08 -16.03
N PHE A 70 -1.97 -12.00 -15.11
CA PHE A 70 -1.04 -12.26 -14.03
C PHE A 70 -0.47 -13.67 -14.14
N MET A 71 0.76 -13.85 -13.68
CA MET A 71 1.40 -15.17 -13.61
C MET A 71 0.83 -15.99 -12.45
N THR A 72 1.02 -17.30 -12.49
CA THR A 72 0.77 -18.16 -11.33
C THR A 72 1.74 -17.84 -10.19
N MET A 73 1.42 -18.29 -8.98
CA MET A 73 2.34 -18.14 -7.84
C MET A 73 3.71 -18.79 -8.13
N ALA A 74 3.71 -19.97 -8.69
CA ALA A 74 4.92 -20.69 -9.05
C ALA A 74 5.76 -19.94 -10.10
N ASP A 75 5.11 -19.36 -11.12
CA ASP A 75 5.79 -18.59 -12.14
C ASP A 75 6.35 -17.28 -11.60
N ASN A 76 5.61 -16.60 -10.73
CA ASN A 76 6.12 -15.42 -10.04
C ASN A 76 7.38 -15.73 -9.22
N ILE A 77 7.37 -16.80 -8.43
CA ILE A 77 8.55 -17.23 -7.67
C ILE A 77 9.73 -17.55 -8.59
N LYS A 78 9.48 -18.16 -9.74
CA LYS A 78 10.53 -18.59 -10.66
C LYS A 78 11.07 -17.46 -11.54
N PHE A 79 10.22 -16.56 -12.01
CA PHE A 79 10.57 -15.62 -13.10
C PHE A 79 10.43 -14.14 -12.72
N SER A 80 10.00 -13.80 -11.50
CA SER A 80 9.87 -12.39 -11.12
C SER A 80 11.22 -11.67 -11.21
N LYS A 81 11.19 -10.44 -11.71
CA LYS A 81 12.35 -9.52 -11.69
C LYS A 81 12.62 -8.92 -10.30
N HIS A 82 11.68 -9.08 -9.37
CA HIS A 82 11.75 -8.50 -8.03
C HIS A 82 12.42 -9.46 -7.06
N LYS A 83 13.48 -9.01 -6.38
CA LYS A 83 14.27 -9.82 -5.42
C LYS A 83 13.44 -10.36 -4.26
N GLU A 84 12.40 -9.64 -3.88
CA GLU A 84 11.51 -9.97 -2.77
C GLU A 84 10.54 -11.11 -3.12
N VAL A 85 10.42 -11.44 -4.41
CA VAL A 85 9.55 -12.51 -4.93
C VAL A 85 10.35 -13.65 -5.55
N HIS A 86 11.39 -13.31 -6.31
CA HIS A 86 12.21 -14.31 -7.01
C HIS A 86 12.87 -15.29 -6.04
N GLY A 87 12.58 -16.58 -6.18
CA GLY A 87 13.14 -17.63 -5.33
C GLY A 87 12.62 -17.64 -3.89
N ARG A 88 11.56 -16.89 -3.57
CA ARG A 88 11.04 -16.77 -2.20
C ARG A 88 9.54 -17.07 -2.14
N PRO A 89 9.07 -17.73 -1.07
CA PRO A 89 7.64 -17.91 -0.85
C PRO A 89 6.97 -16.57 -0.53
N TYR A 90 5.68 -16.46 -0.85
CA TYR A 90 4.85 -15.36 -0.37
C TYR A 90 4.64 -15.48 1.15
N LEU A 91 4.93 -14.43 1.88
CA LEU A 91 4.81 -14.41 3.34
C LEU A 91 3.36 -14.14 3.76
N HIS A 92 2.94 -14.70 4.88
CA HIS A 92 1.68 -14.37 5.52
C HIS A 92 1.84 -13.21 6.52
N PHE A 93 0.84 -12.36 6.61
CA PHE A 93 0.77 -11.41 7.71
C PHE A 93 0.42 -12.12 9.01
N ASP A 94 1.04 -11.69 10.10
CA ASP A 94 0.77 -12.23 11.44
C ASP A 94 -0.53 -11.67 12.05
N ASN A 95 -1.00 -10.52 11.56
CA ASN A 95 -2.18 -9.82 12.07
C ASN A 95 -3.31 -9.61 11.04
N PHE A 96 -3.21 -10.21 9.87
CA PHE A 96 -4.27 -10.27 8.85
C PHE A 96 -4.26 -11.64 8.19
N ASP A 97 -5.43 -12.17 7.90
CA ASP A 97 -5.55 -13.42 7.14
C ASP A 97 -5.32 -13.17 5.64
N ALA A 98 -4.08 -12.83 5.28
CA ALA A 98 -3.68 -12.53 3.90
C ALA A 98 -2.19 -12.75 3.68
N ILE A 99 -1.81 -13.04 2.42
CA ILE A 99 -0.41 -13.06 1.99
C ILE A 99 0.07 -11.66 1.62
N GLU A 100 1.37 -11.38 1.84
CA GLU A 100 2.04 -10.18 1.34
C GLU A 100 2.35 -10.33 -0.14
N VAL A 101 1.83 -9.43 -0.96
CA VAL A 101 2.19 -9.28 -2.37
C VAL A 101 2.90 -7.95 -2.55
N PRO A 102 4.23 -7.92 -2.60
CA PRO A 102 4.99 -6.66 -2.53
C PRO A 102 4.87 -5.79 -3.78
N TYR A 103 4.50 -6.37 -4.92
CA TYR A 103 4.38 -5.67 -6.21
C TYR A 103 3.10 -6.03 -6.95
N THR A 104 2.49 -5.05 -7.62
CA THR A 104 1.23 -5.25 -8.36
C THR A 104 1.35 -6.15 -9.59
N ASP A 105 2.54 -6.36 -10.11
CA ASP A 105 2.81 -7.28 -11.21
C ASP A 105 3.19 -8.70 -10.73
N ALA A 106 3.25 -8.90 -9.42
CA ALA A 106 3.48 -10.20 -8.77
C ALA A 106 2.22 -10.77 -8.09
N ILE A 107 1.03 -10.27 -8.43
CA ILE A 107 -0.23 -10.84 -7.95
C ILE A 107 -0.41 -12.23 -8.56
N PRO A 108 -0.50 -13.32 -7.76
CA PRO A 108 -0.72 -14.65 -8.30
C PRO A 108 -2.17 -14.82 -8.79
N CYS A 109 -2.33 -15.31 -10.04
CA CYS A 109 -3.65 -15.54 -10.62
C CYS A 109 -4.35 -16.82 -10.13
N ASP A 110 -3.63 -17.68 -9.45
CA ASP A 110 -4.07 -19.00 -8.96
C ASP A 110 -4.25 -19.07 -7.43
N TYR A 111 -4.14 -17.94 -6.72
CA TYR A 111 -4.32 -17.90 -5.27
C TYR A 111 -5.76 -17.47 -4.92
N GLU A 112 -6.45 -18.30 -4.13
CA GLU A 112 -7.87 -18.11 -3.78
C GLU A 112 -8.09 -17.35 -2.46
N GLY A 113 -7.02 -17.19 -1.65
CA GLY A 113 -7.08 -16.45 -0.37
C GLY A 113 -6.99 -14.93 -0.54
N MET A 114 -7.02 -14.22 0.58
CA MET A 114 -6.81 -12.77 0.57
C MET A 114 -5.34 -12.43 0.31
N MET A 115 -5.12 -11.36 -0.44
CA MET A 115 -3.82 -10.83 -0.81
C MET A 115 -3.70 -9.37 -0.39
N GLY A 116 -2.62 -9.01 0.29
CA GLY A 116 -2.27 -7.63 0.61
C GLY A 116 -1.40 -7.03 -0.48
N VAL A 117 -1.98 -6.17 -1.31
CA VAL A 117 -1.32 -5.56 -2.47
C VAL A 117 -0.99 -4.08 -2.24
N PRO A 118 0.02 -3.51 -2.91
CA PRO A 118 0.31 -2.08 -2.83
C PRO A 118 -0.88 -1.21 -3.23
N ILE A 119 -0.97 -0.01 -2.65
CA ILE A 119 -2.06 0.96 -2.98
C ILE A 119 -2.07 1.31 -4.47
N SER A 120 -0.92 1.25 -5.16
CA SER A 120 -0.82 1.43 -6.61
C SER A 120 -1.63 0.39 -7.43
N PHE A 121 -2.09 -0.70 -6.81
CA PHE A 121 -3.02 -1.64 -7.42
C PHE A 121 -4.32 -0.97 -7.90
N LEU A 122 -4.77 0.10 -7.25
CA LEU A 122 -5.97 0.83 -7.67
C LEU A 122 -5.90 1.35 -9.10
N ASP A 123 -4.69 1.62 -9.62
CA ASP A 123 -4.47 2.00 -11.03
C ASP A 123 -4.78 0.84 -12.00
N LYS A 124 -4.76 -0.39 -11.52
CA LYS A 124 -4.92 -1.63 -12.29
C LYS A 124 -6.18 -2.40 -11.90
N TYR A 125 -6.94 -1.88 -10.95
CA TYR A 125 -8.12 -2.56 -10.43
C TYR A 125 -9.15 -2.82 -11.52
N CYS A 126 -9.53 -4.10 -11.64
CA CYS A 126 -10.60 -4.57 -12.51
C CYS A 126 -11.65 -5.27 -11.64
N PRO A 127 -12.87 -4.71 -11.52
CA PRO A 127 -13.91 -5.24 -10.64
C PRO A 127 -14.44 -6.61 -11.05
N GLU A 128 -14.21 -7.04 -12.29
CA GLU A 128 -14.53 -8.37 -12.78
C GLU A 128 -13.54 -9.43 -12.32
N GLN A 129 -12.28 -9.05 -12.06
CA GLN A 129 -11.23 -9.98 -11.64
C GLN A 129 -11.04 -10.05 -10.13
N PHE A 130 -11.24 -8.93 -9.44
CA PHE A 130 -10.94 -8.84 -8.01
C PHE A 130 -12.05 -8.14 -7.23
N GLU A 131 -12.16 -8.52 -5.97
CA GLU A 131 -12.94 -7.83 -4.96
C GLU A 131 -12.00 -7.15 -3.96
N ILE A 132 -12.27 -5.89 -3.61
CA ILE A 132 -11.57 -5.18 -2.55
C ILE A 132 -12.23 -5.54 -1.22
N MET A 133 -11.51 -6.28 -0.37
CA MET A 133 -11.98 -6.70 0.95
C MET A 133 -11.79 -5.61 2.00
N GLY A 134 -10.68 -4.85 1.91
CA GLY A 134 -10.35 -3.83 2.87
C GLY A 134 -8.97 -3.22 2.71
N ILE A 135 -8.47 -2.63 3.77
CA ILE A 135 -7.13 -2.06 3.86
C ILE A 135 -6.50 -2.41 5.21
N THR A 136 -5.20 -2.67 5.23
CA THR A 136 -4.46 -3.05 6.43
C THR A 136 -4.17 -1.86 7.36
N LYS A 137 -5.21 -1.06 7.61
CA LYS A 137 -5.19 0.03 8.58
C LYS A 137 -6.13 -0.28 9.74
N THR A 138 -5.67 -0.05 10.97
CA THR A 138 -6.43 -0.35 12.19
C THR A 138 -7.83 0.25 12.20
N TRP A 139 -7.98 1.47 11.68
CA TRP A 139 -9.28 2.13 11.61
C TRP A 139 -10.31 1.41 10.72
N PHE A 140 -9.88 0.45 9.89
CA PHE A 140 -10.78 -0.36 9.04
C PHE A 140 -11.28 -1.62 9.76
N GLY A 141 -10.61 -2.05 10.83
CA GLY A 141 -11.10 -3.10 11.72
C GLY A 141 -10.91 -4.54 11.24
N MET A 142 -10.01 -4.81 10.29
CA MET A 142 -9.75 -6.18 9.80
C MET A 142 -8.59 -6.89 10.48
N ALA A 143 -7.83 -6.20 11.33
CA ALA A 143 -6.73 -6.84 12.07
C ALA A 143 -7.29 -7.85 13.07
N ASN A 144 -6.74 -9.06 13.07
CA ASN A 144 -7.13 -10.17 13.93
C ASN A 144 -6.22 -10.33 15.18
N LYS A 145 -5.17 -9.51 15.27
CA LYS A 145 -4.18 -9.55 16.37
C LYS A 145 -3.74 -8.13 16.74
N VAL A 146 -3.51 -7.94 18.03
CA VAL A 146 -2.98 -6.69 18.63
C VAL A 146 -1.70 -7.01 19.37
N TYR A 147 -0.71 -6.12 19.29
CA TYR A 147 0.60 -6.25 19.94
C TYR A 147 0.67 -5.25 21.11
N PRO A 148 0.56 -5.73 22.36
CA PRO A 148 0.43 -4.83 23.53
C PRO A 148 1.73 -4.09 23.86
N LYS A 149 2.85 -4.78 23.88
CA LYS A 149 4.16 -4.25 24.25
C LYS A 149 5.16 -4.48 23.14
N GLN A 150 5.62 -3.42 22.51
CA GLN A 150 6.49 -3.50 21.35
C GLN A 150 7.79 -2.76 21.61
N ILE A 151 8.91 -3.38 21.33
CA ILE A 151 10.23 -2.76 21.35
C ILE A 151 10.69 -2.60 19.91
N GLN A 152 10.75 -1.37 19.42
CA GLN A 152 11.36 -1.06 18.13
C GLN A 152 12.87 -1.03 18.31
N VAL A 153 13.59 -1.73 17.44
CA VAL A 153 15.04 -1.65 17.31
C VAL A 153 15.37 -0.88 16.04
N SER A 154 16.09 0.24 16.20
CA SER A 154 16.50 1.08 15.07
C SER A 154 17.64 0.42 14.28
N LYS A 155 17.97 0.97 13.10
CA LYS A 155 19.13 0.55 12.29
C LYS A 155 20.46 0.60 13.04
N THR A 156 20.55 1.43 14.07
CA THR A 156 21.74 1.59 14.94
C THR A 156 21.64 0.78 16.23
N GLY A 157 20.64 -0.10 16.38
CA GLY A 157 20.44 -0.95 17.55
C GLY A 157 19.77 -0.27 18.75
N ILE A 158 19.35 1.00 18.64
CA ILE A 158 18.65 1.71 19.72
C ILE A 158 17.26 1.12 19.90
N LYS A 159 16.90 0.79 21.16
CA LYS A 159 15.62 0.20 21.53
C LYS A 159 14.68 1.28 22.09
N THR A 160 13.44 1.30 21.58
CA THR A 160 12.39 2.25 22.01
C THR A 160 11.06 1.53 22.15
N ILE A 161 10.29 1.83 23.18
CA ILE A 161 8.92 1.30 23.35
C ILE A 161 7.97 2.05 22.43
N VAL A 162 7.19 1.33 21.64
CA VAL A 162 6.27 1.88 20.63
C VAL A 162 4.96 1.08 20.57
N THR A 163 3.98 1.61 19.83
CA THR A 163 2.70 0.94 19.52
C THR A 163 2.49 0.76 18.01
N LYS A 164 3.54 0.90 17.22
CA LYS A 164 3.49 1.11 15.77
C LYS A 164 3.01 -0.11 14.99
N LEU A 165 3.31 -1.33 15.44
CA LEU A 165 2.86 -2.56 14.78
C LEU A 165 1.33 -2.66 14.66
N ASN A 166 0.61 -1.98 15.54
CA ASN A 166 -0.86 -1.99 15.50
C ASN A 166 -1.45 -1.13 14.37
N ASP A 167 -0.64 -0.36 13.62
CA ASP A 167 -1.13 0.49 12.53
C ASP A 167 -0.68 0.01 11.14
N GLY A 168 -0.73 -1.29 10.89
CA GLY A 168 -0.43 -1.84 9.57
C GLY A 168 -0.19 -3.34 9.57
N PRO A 169 0.15 -3.91 8.42
CA PRO A 169 0.40 -5.34 8.30
C PRO A 169 1.78 -5.69 8.87
N VAL A 170 1.83 -6.78 9.61
CA VAL A 170 3.00 -7.26 10.34
C VAL A 170 3.41 -8.63 9.82
N ILE A 171 4.71 -8.84 9.67
CA ILE A 171 5.31 -10.11 9.26
C ILE A 171 6.21 -10.58 10.38
N GLU A 172 6.04 -11.83 10.83
CA GLU A 172 6.95 -12.49 11.77
C GLU A 172 8.27 -12.83 11.04
N LEU A 173 9.38 -12.68 11.74
CA LEU A 173 10.73 -12.92 11.24
C LEU A 173 11.37 -14.07 12.04
N ASP A 174 12.24 -14.83 11.39
CA ASP A 174 13.02 -15.89 12.04
C ASP A 174 14.08 -15.35 13.02
N GLY A 175 14.42 -14.05 12.91
CA GLY A 175 15.42 -13.41 13.75
C GLY A 175 15.53 -11.90 13.54
N PRO A 176 16.48 -11.25 14.21
CA PRO A 176 16.71 -9.82 14.04
C PRO A 176 17.19 -9.49 12.62
N LEU A 177 16.80 -8.31 12.13
CA LEU A 177 17.29 -7.77 10.86
C LEU A 177 18.54 -6.92 11.10
N ASP A 178 19.63 -7.22 10.40
CA ASP A 178 20.85 -6.42 10.48
C ASP A 178 20.71 -5.14 9.63
N GLY A 179 21.05 -4.00 10.22
CA GLY A 179 21.00 -2.69 9.55
C GLY A 179 19.61 -2.19 9.17
N GLU A 180 18.53 -2.86 9.59
CA GLU A 180 17.16 -2.46 9.34
C GLU A 180 16.36 -2.29 10.64
N VAL A 181 15.18 -1.67 10.52
CA VAL A 181 14.27 -1.51 11.66
C VAL A 181 13.43 -2.77 11.80
N TYR A 182 13.41 -3.32 13.02
CA TYR A 182 12.55 -4.43 13.39
C TYR A 182 11.94 -4.23 14.77
N TYR A 183 11.03 -5.11 15.15
CA TYR A 183 10.30 -5.03 16.41
C TYR A 183 10.42 -6.35 17.17
N ILE A 184 10.41 -6.24 18.51
CA ILE A 184 10.39 -7.40 19.40
C ILE A 184 9.09 -7.35 20.21
N VAL A 185 8.34 -8.45 20.20
CA VAL A 185 7.16 -8.67 21.02
C VAL A 185 7.23 -10.08 21.57
N ASP A 186 7.19 -10.22 22.90
CA ASP A 186 7.23 -11.51 23.61
C ASP A 186 8.34 -12.47 23.13
N GLY A 187 9.52 -11.90 22.84
CA GLY A 187 10.70 -12.66 22.40
C GLY A 187 10.74 -13.01 20.90
N LYS A 188 9.70 -12.69 20.15
CA LYS A 188 9.64 -12.88 18.69
C LYS A 188 9.99 -11.59 17.96
N TYR A 189 10.44 -11.75 16.72
CA TYR A 189 10.88 -10.66 15.86
C TYR A 189 9.84 -10.39 14.78
N TYR A 190 9.63 -9.11 14.47
CA TYR A 190 8.62 -8.67 13.51
C TYR A 190 9.14 -7.53 12.66
N THR A 191 8.63 -7.43 11.43
CA THR A 191 8.71 -6.23 10.60
C THR A 191 7.33 -5.73 10.24
N GLN A 192 7.23 -4.45 9.92
CA GLN A 192 5.98 -3.85 9.47
C GLN A 192 6.08 -3.49 7.99
N ALA A 193 5.23 -4.05 7.18
CA ALA A 193 5.09 -3.65 5.79
C ALA A 193 4.29 -2.34 5.66
N TYR A 194 4.40 -1.69 4.50
CA TYR A 194 3.54 -0.55 4.16
C TYR A 194 2.07 -0.97 4.12
N ALA A 195 1.17 0.00 4.30
CA ALA A 195 -0.25 -0.24 4.17
C ALA A 195 -0.59 -0.93 2.83
N ARG A 196 -1.42 -1.97 2.89
CA ARG A 196 -1.85 -2.77 1.74
C ARG A 196 -3.36 -2.69 1.57
N ILE A 197 -3.82 -2.77 0.34
CA ILE A 197 -5.21 -3.07 0.02
C ILE A 197 -5.36 -4.59 0.08
N LEU A 198 -6.37 -5.06 0.80
CA LEU A 198 -6.73 -6.47 0.85
C LEU A 198 -7.68 -6.77 -0.30
N ILE A 199 -7.27 -7.67 -1.17
CA ILE A 199 -8.05 -8.12 -2.32
C ILE A 199 -8.24 -9.63 -2.30
N ARG A 200 -9.27 -10.08 -3.01
CA ARG A 200 -9.50 -11.49 -3.31
C ARG A 200 -9.87 -11.62 -4.78
N LYS A 201 -9.43 -12.69 -5.42
CA LYS A 201 -9.86 -13.07 -6.76
C LYS A 201 -11.35 -13.43 -6.75
N LYS A 202 -12.05 -13.06 -7.83
CA LYS A 202 -13.44 -13.48 -8.09
C LYS A 202 -13.52 -14.77 -8.86
#